data_ce946de4fc7b03034417bc38506effce
#
_entry.id   ce946de4fc7b03034417bc38506effce
#
_cell.length_a   1.000
_cell.length_b   1.000
_cell.length_c   1.000
_cell.angle_alpha   90.00
_cell.angle_beta   90.00
_cell.angle_gamma   90.00
#
_symmetry.space_group_name_H-M   'P 1'
#
loop_
_entity.id
_entity.type
_entity.pdbx_description
1 polymer ?
#
loop_
_entity_poly.entity_id
_entity_poly.type
_entity_poly.pdbx_seq_one_letter_code
_entity_poly.pdbx_strand_id
1 'polypeptide(L)'
;MMKSIAYSITILLLAGCASSPLNYNNDGSSPSLTTLIADKSCDASFQCKVLSIGERPACGGPSEYLIYSNKSLNEDLVEKMAAQITKQEQMSNKQQASVDVCKQVLPIQSLCINKKCEAFTIK
;
A
#
# COMPACT_ATOMS: atom_id res chain seq x y z
N MET A 1 47.45 -58.16 5.39
CA MET A 1 47.46 -56.78 5.89
C MET A 1 46.58 -55.93 5.00
N MET A 2 45.33 -55.72 5.38
CA MET A 2 44.39 -54.92 4.61
C MET A 2 44.32 -53.52 5.23
N LYS A 3 44.76 -52.52 4.45
CA LYS A 3 44.64 -51.09 4.82
C LYS A 3 43.27 -50.58 4.39
N SER A 4 42.39 -50.36 5.35
CA SER A 4 41.11 -49.68 5.14
C SER A 4 41.37 -48.19 4.92
N ILE A 5 41.05 -47.70 3.73
CA ILE A 5 41.04 -46.28 3.42
C ILE A 5 39.62 -45.78 3.70
N ALA A 6 39.48 -45.02 4.78
CA ALA A 6 38.21 -44.33 5.05
C ALA A 6 38.12 -43.08 4.19
N TYR A 7 37.22 -43.07 3.23
CA TYR A 7 36.83 -41.88 2.47
C TYR A 7 35.84 -41.04 3.29
N SER A 8 36.34 -39.93 3.84
CA SER A 8 35.48 -38.91 4.43
C SER A 8 34.83 -38.09 3.32
N ILE A 9 33.55 -38.30 3.09
CA ILE A 9 32.75 -37.47 2.19
C ILE A 9 32.33 -36.25 2.97
N THR A 10 32.98 -35.12 2.71
CA THR A 10 32.59 -33.82 3.23
C THR A 10 31.46 -33.28 2.37
N ILE A 11 30.22 -33.35 2.88
CA ILE A 11 29.06 -32.75 2.23
C ILE A 11 29.07 -31.25 2.53
N LEU A 12 29.40 -30.45 1.55
CA LEU A 12 29.24 -28.99 1.58
C LEU A 12 27.75 -28.66 1.44
N LEU A 13 27.11 -28.29 2.52
CA LEU A 13 25.77 -27.70 2.50
C LEU A 13 25.87 -26.25 2.02
N LEU A 14 25.61 -26.02 0.75
CA LEU A 14 25.34 -24.69 0.20
C LEU A 14 23.98 -24.23 0.70
N ALA A 15 23.98 -23.42 1.76
CA ALA A 15 22.81 -22.67 2.18
C ALA A 15 22.53 -21.58 1.12
N GLY A 16 21.69 -21.89 0.16
CA GLY A 16 21.18 -20.92 -0.80
C GLY A 16 20.21 -19.97 -0.05
N CYS A 17 20.59 -18.70 0.08
CA CYS A 17 19.63 -17.67 0.42
C CYS A 17 18.65 -17.52 -0.75
N ALA A 18 17.52 -18.18 -0.66
CA ALA A 18 16.38 -17.92 -1.53
C ALA A 18 15.75 -16.61 -1.08
N SER A 19 16.06 -15.50 -1.77
CA SER A 19 15.26 -14.29 -1.68
C SER A 19 13.92 -14.58 -2.34
N SER A 20 12.92 -14.88 -1.52
CA SER A 20 11.54 -15.03 -1.99
C SER A 20 11.07 -13.67 -2.50
N PRO A 21 10.56 -13.56 -3.75
CA PRO A 21 9.84 -12.37 -4.14
C PRO A 21 8.67 -12.21 -3.17
N LEU A 22 8.52 -11.02 -2.60
CA LEU A 22 7.38 -10.67 -1.77
C LEU A 22 6.10 -10.86 -2.59
N ASN A 23 5.58 -12.06 -2.52
CA ASN A 23 4.28 -12.37 -3.06
C ASN A 23 3.27 -11.72 -2.11
N TYR A 24 2.73 -10.58 -2.50
CA TYR A 24 1.64 -9.94 -1.79
C TYR A 24 0.37 -10.78 -2.03
N ASN A 25 0.32 -11.91 -1.33
CA ASN A 25 -0.91 -12.66 -1.21
C ASN A 25 -1.77 -11.99 -0.14
N ASN A 26 -3.02 -11.78 -0.44
CA ASN A 26 -4.06 -11.27 0.44
C ASN A 26 -4.37 -12.21 1.64
N ASP A 27 -3.36 -12.90 2.14
CA ASP A 27 -3.47 -13.68 3.36
C ASP A 27 -3.27 -12.73 4.55
N GLY A 28 -4.34 -12.34 5.17
CA GLY A 28 -4.62 -11.72 6.46
C GLY A 28 -3.51 -11.18 7.38
N SER A 29 -2.26 -11.14 6.97
CA SER A 29 -1.12 -10.73 7.80
C SER A 29 -0.44 -9.42 7.36
N SER A 30 -0.79 -8.88 6.18
CA SER A 30 -0.31 -7.55 5.80
C SER A 30 -1.29 -6.49 6.29
N PRO A 31 -0.82 -5.43 6.95
CA PRO A 31 -1.70 -4.36 7.37
C PRO A 31 -2.39 -3.75 6.15
N SER A 32 -3.70 -3.53 6.26
CA SER A 32 -4.42 -2.81 5.21
C SER A 32 -3.92 -1.37 5.14
N LEU A 33 -4.10 -0.71 3.99
CA LEU A 33 -3.74 0.70 3.85
C LEU A 33 -4.36 1.55 4.96
N THR A 34 -5.64 1.33 5.28
CA THR A 34 -6.35 2.05 6.35
C THR A 34 -5.71 1.85 7.73
N THR A 35 -5.23 0.66 8.03
CA THR A 35 -4.49 0.38 9.26
C THR A 35 -3.14 1.08 9.28
N LEU A 36 -2.43 1.05 8.15
CA LEU A 36 -1.12 1.69 8.00
C LEU A 36 -1.21 3.21 8.23
N ILE A 37 -2.22 3.87 7.67
CA ILE A 37 -2.41 5.32 7.76
C ILE A 37 -3.28 5.76 8.96
N ALA A 38 -3.59 4.87 9.89
CA ALA A 38 -4.44 5.17 11.05
C ALA A 38 -3.83 6.21 11.98
N ASP A 39 -2.51 6.21 12.16
CA ASP A 39 -1.82 7.24 12.94
C ASP A 39 -1.75 8.56 12.15
N LYS A 40 -2.50 9.55 12.61
CA LYS A 40 -2.58 10.89 12.02
C LYS A 40 -1.71 11.91 12.74
N SER A 41 -0.83 11.49 13.65
CA SER A 41 0.01 12.39 14.45
C SER A 41 0.89 13.27 13.58
N CYS A 42 0.92 14.55 13.85
CA CYS A 42 1.73 15.54 13.12
C CYS A 42 2.25 16.63 14.04
N ASP A 43 3.32 17.29 13.60
CA ASP A 43 3.88 18.48 14.25
C ASP A 43 3.64 19.74 13.40
N ALA A 44 3.51 19.56 12.09
CA ALA A 44 3.31 20.64 11.12
C ALA A 44 2.46 20.16 9.94
N SER A 45 1.76 21.08 9.29
CA SER A 45 0.83 20.76 8.20
C SER A 45 1.48 20.13 6.96
N PHE A 46 2.77 20.36 6.71
CA PHE A 46 3.48 19.72 5.61
C PHE A 46 3.60 18.19 5.75
N GLN A 47 3.43 17.68 6.96
CA GLN A 47 3.41 16.24 7.23
C GLN A 47 2.07 15.59 6.90
N CYS A 48 1.01 16.39 6.75
CA CYS A 48 -0.32 15.91 6.43
C CYS A 48 -0.50 15.85 4.92
N LYS A 49 -0.63 14.65 4.40
CA LYS A 49 -0.71 14.37 2.97
C LYS A 49 -2.11 13.93 2.57
N VAL A 50 -2.50 14.25 1.36
CA VAL A 50 -3.73 13.75 0.72
C VAL A 50 -3.34 12.64 -0.26
N LEU A 51 -4.03 11.52 -0.15
CA LEU A 51 -3.85 10.34 -0.96
C LEU A 51 -5.10 10.11 -1.80
N SER A 52 -4.97 10.12 -3.11
CA SER A 52 -6.05 9.71 -4.02
C SER A 52 -5.93 8.22 -4.29
N ILE A 53 -7.02 7.49 -4.13
CA ILE A 53 -7.08 6.05 -4.37
C ILE A 53 -8.27 5.65 -5.22
N GLY A 54 -8.12 4.52 -5.89
CA GLY A 54 -9.16 3.91 -6.68
C GLY A 54 -9.41 4.60 -8.01
N GLU A 55 -10.42 4.12 -8.73
CA GLU A 55 -10.89 4.71 -9.97
C GLU A 55 -12.41 4.55 -10.09
N ARG A 56 -13.09 5.64 -10.36
CA ARG A 56 -14.54 5.65 -10.57
C ARG A 56 -14.88 4.97 -11.90
N PRO A 57 -15.87 4.06 -11.92
CA PRO A 57 -16.19 3.30 -13.14
C PRO A 57 -16.69 4.14 -14.30
N ALA A 58 -17.50 5.18 -14.05
CA ALA A 58 -18.16 5.93 -15.10
C ALA A 58 -17.39 7.17 -15.57
N CYS A 59 -16.71 7.88 -14.65
CA CYS A 59 -16.14 9.20 -14.94
C CYS A 59 -14.63 9.24 -14.93
N GLY A 60 -13.95 8.15 -14.51
CA GLY A 60 -12.52 8.18 -14.21
C GLY A 60 -12.19 9.04 -12.97
N GLY A 61 -10.91 9.21 -12.70
CA GLY A 61 -10.45 9.88 -11.49
C GLY A 61 -10.59 9.01 -10.24
N PRO A 62 -10.11 9.49 -9.08
CA PRO A 62 -10.10 8.69 -7.87
C PRO A 62 -11.51 8.40 -7.36
N SER A 63 -11.68 7.22 -6.76
CA SER A 63 -12.92 6.85 -6.08
C SER A 63 -13.02 7.46 -4.68
N GLU A 64 -11.89 7.75 -4.07
CA GLU A 64 -11.80 8.27 -2.71
C GLU A 64 -10.53 9.08 -2.50
N TYR A 65 -10.60 10.05 -1.57
CA TYR A 65 -9.43 10.72 -1.01
C TYR A 65 -9.28 10.35 0.46
N LEU A 66 -8.07 9.97 0.84
CA LEU A 66 -7.68 9.71 2.23
C LEU A 66 -6.61 10.71 2.66
N ILE A 67 -6.46 10.87 3.96
CA ILE A 67 -5.35 11.64 4.52
C ILE A 67 -4.45 10.73 5.34
N TYR A 68 -3.17 11.06 5.39
CA TYR A 68 -2.20 10.39 6.24
C TYR A 68 -1.12 11.36 6.72
N SER A 69 -0.42 10.98 7.76
CA SER A 69 0.77 11.68 8.22
C SER A 69 2.03 10.96 7.77
N ASN A 70 2.97 11.69 7.18
CA ASN A 70 4.28 11.13 6.85
C ASN A 70 5.31 11.25 7.99
N LYS A 71 4.89 11.71 9.16
CA LYS A 71 5.78 11.86 10.32
C LYS A 71 6.51 10.56 10.68
N SER A 72 5.81 9.42 10.61
CA SER A 72 6.32 8.09 10.97
C SER A 72 6.17 7.05 9.86
N LEU A 73 5.70 7.45 8.69
CA LEU A 73 5.43 6.57 7.56
C LEU A 73 6.30 6.90 6.36
N ASN A 74 6.68 5.86 5.64
CA ASN A 74 7.32 5.98 4.34
C ASN A 74 6.26 6.28 3.27
N GLU A 75 6.36 7.45 2.62
CA GLU A 75 5.43 7.86 1.55
C GLU A 75 5.41 6.86 0.39
N ASP A 76 6.56 6.36 -0.03
CA ASP A 76 6.67 5.40 -1.14
C ASP A 76 5.85 4.13 -0.87
N LEU A 77 5.84 3.66 0.37
CA LEU A 77 5.05 2.49 0.75
C LEU A 77 3.55 2.78 0.66
N VAL A 78 3.13 3.93 1.17
CA VAL A 78 1.72 4.36 1.13
C VAL A 78 1.24 4.53 -0.31
N GLU A 79 2.02 5.21 -1.14
CA GLU A 79 1.71 5.42 -2.57
C GLU A 79 1.66 4.12 -3.35
N LYS A 80 2.58 3.19 -3.07
CA LYS A 80 2.60 1.88 -3.70
C LYS A 80 1.35 1.07 -3.36
N MET A 81 0.91 1.08 -2.10
CA MET A 81 -0.32 0.39 -1.69
C MET A 81 -1.56 1.04 -2.33
N ALA A 82 -1.61 2.36 -2.39
CA ALA A 82 -2.68 3.11 -3.07
C ALA A 82 -2.75 2.77 -4.57
N ALA A 83 -1.61 2.71 -5.23
CA ALA A 83 -1.52 2.35 -6.65
C ALA A 83 -2.02 0.92 -6.92
N GLN A 84 -1.77 -0.02 -6.01
CA GLN A 84 -2.29 -1.39 -6.11
C GLN A 84 -3.82 -1.41 -6.01
N ILE A 85 -4.40 -0.68 -5.07
CA ILE A 85 -5.87 -0.56 -4.93
C ILE A 85 -6.47 0.03 -6.21
N THR A 86 -5.89 1.13 -6.71
CA THR A 86 -6.33 1.78 -7.94
C THR A 86 -6.29 0.81 -9.12
N LYS A 87 -5.22 0.04 -9.27
CA LYS A 87 -5.09 -0.96 -10.32
C LYS A 87 -6.15 -2.06 -10.22
N GLN A 88 -6.44 -2.52 -9.01
CA GLN A 88 -7.49 -3.53 -8.79
C GLN A 88 -8.87 -2.99 -9.17
N GLU A 89 -9.20 -1.75 -8.79
CA GLU A 89 -10.47 -1.12 -9.16
C GLU A 89 -10.56 -0.90 -10.69
N GLN A 90 -9.48 -0.47 -11.34
CA GLN A 90 -9.42 -0.34 -12.79
C GLN A 90 -9.73 -1.65 -13.50
N MET A 91 -9.15 -2.75 -13.02
CA MET A 91 -9.39 -4.08 -13.58
C MET A 91 -10.84 -4.52 -13.35
N SER A 92 -11.38 -4.27 -12.16
CA SER A 92 -12.78 -4.57 -11.82
C SER A 92 -13.75 -3.74 -12.68
N ASN A 93 -13.46 -2.46 -12.85
CA ASN A 93 -14.29 -1.54 -13.67
C ASN A 93 -14.38 -1.97 -15.13
N LYS A 94 -13.30 -2.53 -15.69
CA LYS A 94 -13.28 -3.05 -17.07
C LYS A 94 -14.18 -4.28 -17.25
N GLN A 95 -14.45 -5.01 -16.19
CA GLN A 95 -15.29 -6.22 -16.21
C GLN A 95 -16.77 -5.93 -15.95
N GLN A 96 -17.08 -4.75 -15.44
CA GLN A 96 -18.46 -4.37 -15.14
C GLN A 96 -19.15 -3.78 -16.36
N ALA A 97 -20.46 -4.09 -16.50
CA ALA A 97 -21.31 -3.39 -17.45
C ALA A 97 -21.40 -1.91 -17.09
N SER A 98 -21.66 -1.05 -18.09
CA SER A 98 -21.71 0.41 -17.94
C SER A 98 -22.49 0.86 -16.71
N VAL A 99 -21.87 1.73 -15.91
CA VAL A 99 -22.50 2.37 -14.75
C VAL A 99 -23.01 3.75 -15.18
N ASP A 100 -24.29 3.96 -15.06
CA ASP A 100 -24.95 5.19 -15.54
C ASP A 100 -24.77 6.41 -14.64
N VAL A 101 -24.25 6.21 -13.42
CA VAL A 101 -24.15 7.29 -12.42
C VAL A 101 -22.70 7.58 -12.05
N CYS A 102 -22.28 8.80 -12.36
CA CYS A 102 -21.00 9.35 -11.95
C CYS A 102 -21.14 10.04 -10.59
N LYS A 103 -20.67 9.39 -9.53
CA LYS A 103 -20.57 10.04 -8.21
C LYS A 103 -19.40 11.02 -8.20
N GLN A 104 -19.68 12.27 -7.86
CA GLN A 104 -18.62 13.24 -7.62
C GLN A 104 -17.88 12.91 -6.33
N VAL A 105 -16.54 12.93 -6.40
CA VAL A 105 -15.66 12.86 -5.25
C VAL A 105 -14.97 14.21 -5.14
N LEU A 106 -15.30 14.95 -4.09
CA LEU A 106 -14.77 16.30 -3.87
C LEU A 106 -13.32 16.22 -3.40
N PRO A 107 -12.44 17.05 -3.95
CA PRO A 107 -11.07 17.14 -3.46
C PRO A 107 -11.04 17.67 -2.03
N ILE A 108 -10.05 17.21 -1.27
CA ILE A 108 -9.84 17.61 0.12
C ILE A 108 -8.45 18.21 0.30
N GLN A 109 -8.30 18.99 1.36
CA GLN A 109 -7.01 19.43 1.90
C GLN A 109 -6.79 18.80 3.26
N SER A 110 -5.54 18.72 3.68
CA SER A 110 -5.17 18.22 5.00
C SER A 110 -4.28 19.23 5.71
N LEU A 111 -4.61 19.50 6.96
CA LEU A 111 -3.87 20.39 7.86
C LEU A 111 -3.59 19.69 9.19
N CYS A 112 -2.51 20.09 9.85
CA CYS A 112 -2.19 19.63 11.19
C CYS A 112 -2.90 20.51 12.22
N ILE A 113 -3.93 20.00 12.84
CA ILE A 113 -4.71 20.67 13.87
C ILE A 113 -4.57 19.89 15.18
N ASN A 114 -4.13 20.57 16.24
CA ASN A 114 -3.93 19.94 17.55
C ASN A 114 -3.10 18.65 17.49
N LYS A 115 -1.98 18.69 16.78
CA LYS A 115 -1.09 17.54 16.60
C LYS A 115 -1.70 16.37 15.82
N LYS A 116 -2.74 16.60 15.04
CA LYS A 116 -3.43 15.59 14.25
C LYS A 116 -3.77 16.10 12.86
N CYS A 117 -3.55 15.26 11.85
CA CYS A 117 -3.97 15.58 10.48
C CYS A 117 -5.49 15.50 10.37
N GLU A 118 -6.11 16.57 9.91
CA GLU A 118 -7.55 16.67 9.68
C GLU A 118 -7.82 17.04 8.21
N ALA A 119 -8.91 16.52 7.67
CA ALA A 119 -9.33 16.74 6.31
C ALA A 119 -10.39 17.84 6.22
N PHE A 120 -10.27 18.67 5.18
CA PHE A 120 -11.23 19.73 4.87
C PHE A 120 -11.65 19.63 3.42
N THR A 121 -12.95 19.70 3.17
CA THR A 121 -13.46 19.74 1.79
C THR A 121 -13.29 21.14 1.23
N ILE A 122 -12.78 21.22 0.00
CA ILE A 122 -12.70 22.47 -0.74
C ILE A 122 -14.06 22.70 -1.41
N LYS A 123 -14.73 23.76 -1.03
CA LYS A 123 -15.98 24.20 -1.65
C LYS A 123 -15.72 25.19 -2.76
#